data_d90c7f2750b792db4615175a4c3a9fb2
#
_entry.id   d90c7f2750b792db4615175a4c3a9fb2
#
_cell.length_a   1.000
_cell.length_b   1.000
_cell.length_c   1.000
_cell.angle_alpha   90.00
_cell.angle_beta   90.00
_cell.angle_gamma   90.00
#
_symmetry.space_group_name_H-M   'P 1'
#
loop_
_entity.id
_entity.type
_entity.pdbx_description
1 polymer ?
#
loop_
_entity_poly.entity_id
_entity_poly.type
_entity_poly.pdbx_seq_one_letter_code
_entity_poly.pdbx_strand_id
1 'polypeptide(L)'
;MHDPDTLPLIAQNEHGTSGEQHAGGDHATAGHEGEAQGGDTGSIFTQLLGKLGDHREVEIGPLHLPLPVILIDDGVHIYPSVESMQEEGLFEYTHHHIYRAGTEQPPALDMSVTSLVFFQWVSMALLFLILVPMSRKYKRNGVRPVKGFFNAMEAIILYVRDQIVLPNTGDDGRKLMPVFLTFFFFILVMNLLGLVPYGHSATGSLNVTAGLAIIAFFVIQIAAIMKNGFGAWLRHLTGGVPVWLWPIMIPVEILGLFTKPFALCVRLFANMTAGHVILLSLIGLIFVTTAFIPVTIGFALFINILELLVAFIQAYIFTMLTAVFTGIGMASHDDHEHGGTEHAAAH
;
A
#
# COMPACT_ATOMS: atom_id res chain seq x y z
N MET A 1 28.57 -55.88 47.06
CA MET A 1 27.75 -56.23 48.21
C MET A 1 26.44 -55.48 48.06
N HIS A 2 25.49 -56.22 47.67
CA HIS A 2 24.02 -56.17 47.68
C HIS A 2 23.30 -55.25 46.71
N ASP A 3 22.85 -55.92 45.66
CA ASP A 3 21.59 -55.86 44.92
C ASP A 3 20.43 -56.38 45.81
N PRO A 4 19.18 -56.40 45.52
CA PRO A 4 18.36 -55.90 44.37
C PRO A 4 16.92 -55.47 44.76
N ASP A 5 16.10 -55.20 43.65
CA ASP A 5 14.67 -55.47 43.47
C ASP A 5 13.61 -54.93 44.45
N THR A 6 12.61 -54.25 43.92
CA THR A 6 11.25 -54.78 43.71
C THR A 6 10.24 -53.72 43.29
N LEU A 7 9.59 -53.98 42.19
CA LEU A 7 8.19 -53.56 41.87
C LEU A 7 7.19 -54.29 42.80
N PRO A 8 5.95 -53.77 43.01
CA PRO A 8 4.77 -54.23 42.26
C PRO A 8 3.72 -53.13 42.02
N LEU A 9 3.02 -53.07 40.89
CA LEU A 9 1.81 -53.72 40.41
C LEU A 9 0.56 -53.76 41.34
N ILE A 10 -0.61 -53.49 40.69
CA ILE A 10 -2.00 -53.86 41.05
C ILE A 10 -2.78 -52.74 41.81
N ALA A 11 -4.03 -52.34 41.45
CA ALA A 11 -5.22 -53.01 40.92
C ALA A 11 -6.22 -51.99 40.41
N GLN A 12 -6.84 -52.19 39.30
CA GLN A 12 -8.23 -52.56 39.05
C GLN A 12 -9.23 -52.41 40.20
N ASN A 13 -10.29 -51.69 39.97
CA ASN A 13 -11.63 -52.15 40.34
C ASN A 13 -12.74 -51.59 39.48
N GLU A 14 -13.53 -52.52 38.98
CA GLU A 14 -14.78 -52.46 38.28
C GLU A 14 -15.95 -52.11 39.20
N HIS A 15 -17.04 -51.79 38.62
CA HIS A 15 -18.48 -52.06 38.86
C HIS A 15 -19.29 -50.77 38.64
N GLY A 16 -20.38 -50.78 37.91
CA GLY A 16 -21.27 -51.78 37.36
C GLY A 16 -22.59 -51.16 36.97
N THR A 17 -23.12 -51.68 35.88
CA THR A 17 -24.52 -51.99 35.56
C THR A 17 -25.65 -50.97 35.75
N SER A 18 -26.38 -50.68 34.74
CA SER A 18 -27.65 -51.23 34.17
C SER A 18 -28.23 -50.17 33.25
N GLY A 19 -28.60 -50.40 32.05
CA GLY A 19 -29.54 -51.34 31.46
C GLY A 19 -30.75 -50.57 30.99
N GLU A 20 -30.95 -50.46 29.67
CA GLU A 20 -32.25 -50.78 29.07
C GLU A 20 -32.20 -50.57 27.53
N GLN A 21 -32.75 -51.53 26.87
CA GLN A 21 -32.95 -51.70 25.44
C GLN A 21 -34.00 -50.76 24.90
N HIS A 22 -33.89 -50.30 23.64
CA HIS A 22 -34.93 -50.51 22.62
C HIS A 22 -34.42 -50.15 21.21
N ALA A 23 -34.40 -51.16 20.41
CA ALA A 23 -35.03 -51.33 19.10
C ALA A 23 -34.82 -50.30 17.98
N GLY A 24 -34.14 -50.74 16.93
CA GLY A 24 -34.67 -50.80 15.57
C GLY A 24 -34.59 -49.52 14.73
N GLY A 25 -33.83 -49.61 13.65
CA GLY A 25 -33.97 -48.67 12.55
C GLY A 25 -32.78 -48.76 11.61
N ASP A 26 -32.83 -49.64 10.63
CA ASP A 26 -32.01 -49.57 9.44
C ASP A 26 -32.05 -48.21 8.79
N HIS A 27 -30.93 -47.59 8.53
CA HIS A 27 -30.78 -46.69 7.39
C HIS A 27 -29.34 -46.65 6.90
N ALA A 28 -29.17 -47.32 5.77
CA ALA A 28 -28.42 -46.85 4.58
C ALA A 28 -27.10 -46.14 4.80
N THR A 29 -26.05 -46.82 4.49
CA THR A 29 -24.79 -46.31 3.90
C THR A 29 -25.08 -45.29 2.80
N ALA A 30 -24.85 -44.03 3.09
CA ALA A 30 -24.77 -42.98 2.10
C ALA A 30 -23.40 -42.29 2.22
N GLY A 31 -22.56 -42.60 1.29
CA GLY A 31 -21.51 -41.85 0.61
C GLY A 31 -20.71 -40.82 1.40
N HIS A 32 -19.58 -41.23 1.94
CA HIS A 32 -18.41 -40.39 2.07
C HIS A 32 -17.80 -40.14 0.67
N GLU A 33 -18.38 -39.23 -0.11
CA GLU A 33 -17.81 -38.73 -1.36
C GLU A 33 -18.04 -37.21 -1.46
N GLY A 34 -17.56 -36.45 -0.51
CA GLY A 34 -17.72 -34.97 -0.56
C GLY A 34 -16.63 -34.15 0.12
N GLU A 35 -15.70 -34.76 0.86
CA GLU A 35 -14.71 -33.98 1.63
C GLU A 35 -13.33 -33.84 0.99
N ALA A 36 -13.05 -34.45 -0.15
CA ALA A 36 -11.71 -34.42 -0.76
C ALA A 36 -11.42 -33.21 -1.68
N GLN A 37 -12.42 -32.40 -2.04
CA GLN A 37 -12.20 -31.24 -2.96
C GLN A 37 -12.14 -29.89 -2.27
N GLY A 38 -12.56 -29.75 -1.03
CA GLY A 38 -12.51 -28.48 -0.30
C GLY A 38 -11.14 -28.15 0.32
N GLY A 39 -10.33 -29.17 0.63
CA GLY A 39 -9.02 -29.00 1.26
C GLY A 39 -7.95 -28.44 0.33
N ASP A 40 -7.98 -28.86 -0.93
CA ASP A 40 -6.97 -28.47 -1.92
C ASP A 40 -7.18 -27.02 -2.42
N THR A 41 -8.43 -26.64 -2.62
CA THR A 41 -8.79 -25.27 -3.07
C THR A 41 -8.49 -24.21 -2.00
N GLY A 42 -8.69 -24.54 -0.72
CA GLY A 42 -8.36 -23.64 0.39
C GLY A 42 -6.84 -23.44 0.53
N SER A 43 -6.05 -24.48 0.33
CA SER A 43 -4.59 -24.41 0.38
C SER A 43 -4.03 -23.60 -0.79
N ILE A 44 -4.56 -23.77 -2.01
CA ILE A 44 -4.17 -23.00 -3.20
C ILE A 44 -4.50 -21.52 -3.01
N PHE A 45 -5.69 -21.20 -2.49
CA PHE A 45 -6.09 -19.80 -2.23
C PHE A 45 -5.20 -19.16 -1.17
N THR A 46 -4.86 -19.86 -0.10
CA THR A 46 -3.92 -19.37 0.93
C THR A 46 -2.52 -19.15 0.37
N GLN A 47 -2.03 -20.03 -0.50
CA GLN A 47 -0.75 -19.86 -1.20
C GLN A 47 -0.77 -18.65 -2.14
N LEU A 48 -1.87 -18.44 -2.87
CA LEU A 48 -2.03 -17.27 -3.74
C LEU A 48 -2.09 -15.97 -2.95
N LEU A 49 -2.77 -15.95 -1.79
CA LEU A 49 -2.77 -14.80 -0.88
C LEU A 49 -1.39 -14.55 -0.28
N GLY A 50 -0.62 -15.58 0.01
CA GLY A 50 0.77 -15.44 0.45
C GLY A 50 1.63 -14.70 -0.55
N LYS A 51 1.37 -14.83 -1.85
CA LYS A 51 2.08 -14.09 -2.92
C LYS A 51 1.79 -12.59 -2.96
N LEU A 52 0.78 -12.09 -2.26
CA LEU A 52 0.54 -10.65 -2.11
C LEU A 52 1.47 -9.99 -1.09
N GLY A 53 2.16 -10.79 -0.26
CA GLY A 53 3.08 -10.30 0.75
C GLY A 53 4.34 -9.66 0.17
N ASP A 54 5.13 -9.04 1.03
CA ASP A 54 6.44 -8.51 0.68
C ASP A 54 7.45 -9.66 0.61
N HIS A 55 8.02 -9.88 -0.56
CA HIS A 55 8.97 -10.94 -0.83
C HIS A 55 10.39 -10.37 -0.96
N ARG A 56 11.38 -11.18 -0.63
CA ARG A 56 12.81 -10.83 -0.76
C ARG A 56 13.43 -11.32 -2.08
N GLU A 57 12.58 -11.80 -2.97
CA GLU A 57 12.91 -12.23 -4.31
C GLU A 57 11.93 -11.60 -5.29
N VAL A 58 12.39 -11.26 -6.48
CA VAL A 58 11.55 -10.79 -7.57
C VAL A 58 11.42 -11.91 -8.59
N GLU A 59 10.21 -12.44 -8.73
CA GLU A 59 9.86 -13.42 -9.75
C GLU A 59 9.36 -12.70 -11.01
N ILE A 60 10.13 -12.73 -12.08
CA ILE A 60 9.70 -12.23 -13.40
C ILE A 60 9.61 -13.42 -14.35
N GLY A 61 8.47 -14.11 -14.34
CA GLY A 61 8.29 -15.34 -15.10
C GLY A 61 9.24 -16.45 -14.61
N PRO A 62 10.12 -17.00 -15.47
CA PRO A 62 11.07 -18.03 -15.08
C PRO A 62 12.35 -17.47 -14.41
N LEU A 63 12.48 -16.14 -14.33
CA LEU A 63 13.67 -15.49 -13.78
C LEU A 63 13.43 -15.13 -12.31
N HIS A 64 14.18 -15.77 -11.41
CA HIS A 64 14.27 -15.41 -10.00
C HIS A 64 15.44 -14.47 -9.79
N LEU A 65 15.15 -13.23 -9.39
CA LEU A 65 16.16 -12.23 -9.08
C LEU A 65 16.30 -12.15 -7.56
N PRO A 66 17.38 -12.65 -6.96
CA PRO A 66 17.60 -12.52 -5.53
C PRO A 66 17.85 -11.04 -5.19
N LEU A 67 17.29 -10.58 -4.09
CA LEU A 67 17.47 -9.21 -3.62
C LEU A 67 18.47 -9.17 -2.46
N PRO A 68 19.30 -8.12 -2.36
CA PRO A 68 20.27 -8.01 -1.29
C PRO A 68 19.59 -7.83 0.08
N VAL A 69 20.07 -8.60 1.04
CA VAL A 69 19.64 -8.54 2.44
C VAL A 69 20.66 -7.73 3.22
N ILE A 70 20.21 -6.67 3.88
CA ILE A 70 21.02 -5.76 4.69
C ILE A 70 20.47 -5.75 6.10
N LEU A 71 21.24 -6.31 7.04
CA LEU A 71 20.87 -6.39 8.45
C LEU A 71 21.84 -5.61 9.29
N ILE A 72 21.32 -4.85 10.27
CA ILE A 72 22.13 -4.16 11.28
C ILE A 72 21.81 -4.82 12.61
N ASP A 73 22.79 -5.60 13.11
CA ASP A 73 22.68 -6.34 14.35
C ASP A 73 24.08 -6.66 14.87
N ASP A 74 24.52 -6.05 15.97
CA ASP A 74 25.90 -6.12 16.47
C ASP A 74 27.01 -5.83 15.43
N GLY A 75 26.60 -5.37 14.24
CA GLY A 75 27.41 -5.09 13.04
C GLY A 75 26.52 -4.90 11.81
N VAL A 76 27.14 -4.57 10.68
CA VAL A 76 26.42 -4.49 9.39
C VAL A 76 26.70 -5.77 8.60
N HIS A 77 25.65 -6.54 8.37
CA HIS A 77 25.68 -7.78 7.59
C HIS A 77 25.02 -7.53 6.24
N ILE A 78 25.74 -7.79 5.16
CA ILE A 78 25.23 -7.60 3.78
C ILE A 78 25.34 -8.93 3.04
N TYR A 79 24.22 -9.46 2.62
CA TYR A 79 24.12 -10.70 1.87
C TYR A 79 23.55 -10.44 0.46
N PRO A 80 24.06 -11.08 -0.59
CA PRO A 80 23.52 -10.93 -1.94
C PRO A 80 22.16 -11.60 -2.12
N SER A 81 21.82 -12.59 -1.29
CA SER A 81 20.55 -13.32 -1.34
C SER A 81 20.16 -13.84 0.05
N VAL A 82 18.88 -14.23 0.20
CA VAL A 82 18.39 -14.91 1.40
C VAL A 82 19.10 -16.27 1.59
N GLU A 83 19.36 -16.98 0.52
CA GLU A 83 20.09 -18.27 0.55
C GLU A 83 21.47 -18.12 1.17
N SER A 84 22.25 -17.13 0.70
CA SER A 84 23.60 -16.86 1.23
C SER A 84 23.59 -16.42 2.70
N MET A 85 22.53 -15.76 3.16
CA MET A 85 22.32 -15.43 4.56
C MET A 85 22.06 -16.69 5.42
N GLN A 86 21.24 -17.61 4.92
CA GLN A 86 20.95 -18.86 5.61
C GLN A 86 22.14 -19.84 5.65
N GLU A 87 22.98 -19.84 4.61
CA GLU A 87 24.22 -20.65 4.57
C GLU A 87 25.21 -20.23 5.67
N GLU A 88 25.27 -18.95 6.02
CA GLU A 88 26.14 -18.46 7.10
C GLU A 88 25.62 -18.85 8.51
N GLY A 89 24.32 -19.16 8.63
CA GLY A 89 23.71 -19.72 9.82
C GLY A 89 23.55 -18.74 11.00
N LEU A 90 23.75 -17.42 10.78
CA LEU A 90 23.55 -16.38 11.80
C LEU A 90 22.08 -15.95 11.87
N PHE A 91 21.35 -16.02 10.76
CA PHE A 91 19.96 -15.60 10.64
C PHE A 91 19.15 -16.67 9.90
N GLU A 92 17.88 -16.78 10.28
CA GLU A 92 16.90 -17.67 9.66
C GLU A 92 15.77 -16.85 9.04
N TYR A 93 15.31 -17.26 7.84
CA TYR A 93 14.18 -16.66 7.17
C TYR A 93 12.96 -17.57 7.31
N THR A 94 11.98 -17.14 8.12
CA THR A 94 10.77 -17.89 8.40
C THR A 94 9.55 -16.98 8.35
N HIS A 95 8.47 -17.41 7.71
CA HIS A 95 7.22 -16.67 7.60
C HIS A 95 7.38 -15.22 7.09
N HIS A 96 8.24 -15.00 6.08
CA HIS A 96 8.56 -13.69 5.49
C HIS A 96 9.32 -12.71 6.41
N HIS A 97 9.76 -13.15 7.57
CA HIS A 97 10.58 -12.38 8.50
C HIS A 97 11.95 -13.02 8.75
N ILE A 98 12.93 -12.20 9.06
CA ILE A 98 14.26 -12.65 9.45
C ILE A 98 14.35 -12.64 10.98
N TYR A 99 14.87 -13.74 11.52
CA TYR A 99 15.15 -13.92 12.93
C TYR A 99 16.60 -14.31 13.12
N ARG A 100 17.15 -14.06 14.32
CA ARG A 100 18.45 -14.62 14.71
C ARG A 100 18.35 -16.14 14.84
N ALA A 101 19.34 -16.86 14.33
CA ALA A 101 19.36 -18.32 14.39
C ALA A 101 19.20 -18.82 15.82
N GLY A 102 18.27 -19.75 16.03
CA GLY A 102 17.98 -20.34 17.33
C GLY A 102 17.22 -19.45 18.32
N THR A 103 16.78 -18.24 17.91
CA THR A 103 15.93 -17.37 18.72
C THR A 103 14.85 -16.72 17.85
N GLU A 104 13.63 -16.56 18.36
CA GLU A 104 12.57 -15.84 17.65
C GLU A 104 12.71 -14.30 17.77
N GLN A 105 13.93 -13.80 17.96
CA GLN A 105 14.18 -12.38 18.05
C GLN A 105 14.50 -11.79 16.68
N PRO A 106 13.81 -10.72 16.27
CA PRO A 106 14.16 -10.03 15.04
C PRO A 106 15.53 -9.32 15.17
N PRO A 107 16.25 -9.06 14.04
CA PRO A 107 17.45 -8.24 14.06
C PRO A 107 17.12 -6.82 14.53
N ALA A 108 18.11 -6.10 15.06
CA ALA A 108 17.90 -4.76 15.60
C ALA A 108 17.33 -3.78 14.55
N LEU A 109 17.77 -3.88 13.29
CA LEU A 109 17.21 -3.13 12.16
C LEU A 109 17.37 -3.93 10.86
N ASP A 110 16.27 -4.11 10.15
CA ASP A 110 16.22 -4.73 8.83
C ASP A 110 16.09 -3.63 7.76
N MET A 111 17.13 -3.43 6.96
CA MET A 111 17.17 -2.50 5.83
C MET A 111 17.26 -3.25 4.49
N SER A 112 16.84 -4.49 4.45
CA SER A 112 16.90 -5.31 3.24
C SER A 112 16.05 -4.72 2.11
N VAL A 113 16.53 -4.91 0.89
CA VAL A 113 15.76 -4.54 -0.31
C VAL A 113 14.70 -5.62 -0.54
N THR A 114 13.46 -5.24 -0.39
CA THR A 114 12.31 -6.09 -0.68
C THR A 114 11.80 -5.88 -2.10
N SER A 115 10.94 -6.78 -2.58
CA SER A 115 10.30 -6.66 -3.90
C SER A 115 9.57 -5.32 -4.05
N LEU A 116 8.92 -4.82 -2.99
CA LEU A 116 8.22 -3.54 -3.01
C LEU A 116 9.19 -2.36 -3.21
N VAL A 117 10.32 -2.36 -2.50
CA VAL A 117 11.37 -1.33 -2.65
C VAL A 117 11.98 -1.38 -4.05
N PHE A 118 12.22 -2.58 -4.58
CA PHE A 118 12.72 -2.77 -5.95
C PHE A 118 11.77 -2.15 -6.98
N PHE A 119 10.47 -2.44 -6.91
CA PHE A 119 9.49 -1.85 -7.83
C PHE A 119 9.32 -0.33 -7.66
N GLN A 120 9.54 0.22 -6.47
CA GLN A 120 9.63 1.68 -6.27
C GLN A 120 10.83 2.28 -7.02
N TRP A 121 12.00 1.62 -6.95
CA TRP A 121 13.18 2.07 -7.71
C TRP A 121 12.97 1.95 -9.22
N VAL A 122 12.33 0.87 -9.68
CA VAL A 122 11.95 0.70 -11.09
C VAL A 122 11.00 1.82 -11.53
N SER A 123 9.99 2.16 -10.72
CA SER A 123 9.08 3.27 -10.99
C SER A 123 9.81 4.60 -11.12
N MET A 124 10.72 4.87 -10.20
CA MET A 124 11.53 6.09 -10.21
C MET A 124 12.45 6.13 -11.43
N ALA A 125 13.14 5.03 -11.74
CA ALA A 125 14.01 4.92 -12.91
C ALA A 125 13.23 5.12 -14.22
N LEU A 126 12.02 4.54 -14.31
CA LEU A 126 11.14 4.71 -15.48
C LEU A 126 10.70 6.17 -15.64
N LEU A 127 10.35 6.85 -14.55
CA LEU A 127 10.03 8.27 -14.57
C LEU A 127 11.22 9.12 -15.05
N PHE A 128 12.43 8.86 -14.55
CA PHE A 128 13.62 9.54 -15.03
C PHE A 128 13.87 9.28 -16.52
N LEU A 129 13.69 8.04 -16.97
CA LEU A 129 13.85 7.64 -18.36
C LEU A 129 12.85 8.37 -19.29
N ILE A 130 11.65 8.67 -18.83
CA ILE A 130 10.62 9.38 -19.59
C ILE A 130 10.78 10.91 -19.50
N LEU A 131 10.89 11.45 -18.27
CA LEU A 131 10.84 12.90 -18.04
C LEU A 131 12.14 13.62 -18.41
N VAL A 132 13.29 13.00 -18.22
CA VAL A 132 14.59 13.66 -18.55
C VAL A 132 14.78 13.85 -20.06
N PRO A 133 14.56 12.85 -20.94
CA PRO A 133 14.63 13.07 -22.38
C PRO A 133 13.55 14.06 -22.87
N MET A 134 12.37 14.00 -22.28
CA MET A 134 11.29 14.94 -22.56
C MET A 134 11.75 16.38 -22.26
N SER A 135 12.26 16.66 -21.06
CA SER A 135 12.76 17.96 -20.66
C SER A 135 13.89 18.47 -21.58
N ARG A 136 14.84 17.59 -21.91
CA ARG A 136 15.95 17.92 -22.86
C ARG A 136 15.42 18.28 -24.23
N LYS A 137 14.39 17.54 -24.74
CA LYS A 137 13.78 17.76 -26.04
C LYS A 137 13.07 19.10 -26.09
N TYR A 138 12.32 19.46 -25.03
CA TYR A 138 11.67 20.77 -24.93
C TYR A 138 12.68 21.91 -24.90
N LYS A 139 13.75 21.80 -24.11
CA LYS A 139 14.83 22.80 -24.09
C LYS A 139 15.47 23.01 -25.46
N ARG A 140 15.60 21.93 -26.27
CA ARG A 140 16.20 22.01 -27.60
C ARG A 140 15.27 22.52 -28.67
N ASN A 141 13.99 22.15 -28.61
CA ASN A 141 13.02 22.50 -29.65
C ASN A 141 12.36 23.89 -29.45
N GLY A 142 12.53 24.52 -28.27
CA GLY A 142 11.89 25.79 -27.93
C GLY A 142 10.36 25.68 -27.96
N VAL A 143 9.69 26.62 -28.65
CA VAL A 143 8.22 26.74 -28.72
C VAL A 143 7.58 25.74 -29.71
N ARG A 144 8.37 24.90 -30.40
CA ARG A 144 7.82 23.96 -31.39
C ARG A 144 7.13 22.79 -30.72
N PRO A 145 5.89 22.43 -31.15
CA PRO A 145 5.15 21.32 -30.57
C PRO A 145 5.89 20.00 -30.78
N VAL A 146 5.92 19.18 -29.75
CA VAL A 146 6.50 17.83 -29.78
C VAL A 146 5.41 16.85 -30.18
N LYS A 147 5.70 15.93 -31.10
CA LYS A 147 4.74 14.94 -31.60
C LYS A 147 4.89 13.60 -30.89
N GLY A 148 3.81 12.78 -30.89
CA GLY A 148 3.79 11.41 -30.38
C GLY A 148 3.63 11.33 -28.86
N PHE A 149 4.26 10.34 -28.23
CA PHE A 149 4.13 10.05 -26.80
C PHE A 149 4.42 11.25 -25.89
N PHE A 150 5.42 12.06 -26.23
CA PHE A 150 5.76 13.25 -25.43
C PHE A 150 4.67 14.33 -25.48
N ASN A 151 3.90 14.41 -26.57
CA ASN A 151 2.73 15.30 -26.64
C ASN A 151 1.61 14.83 -25.71
N ALA A 152 1.39 13.51 -25.59
CA ALA A 152 0.43 12.98 -24.62
C ALA A 152 0.88 13.26 -23.17
N MET A 153 2.18 13.09 -22.88
CA MET A 153 2.73 13.44 -21.56
C MET A 153 2.60 14.94 -21.24
N GLU A 154 2.83 15.80 -22.25
CA GLU A 154 2.61 17.25 -22.11
C GLU A 154 1.17 17.57 -21.77
N ALA A 155 0.21 16.95 -22.47
CA ALA A 155 -1.22 17.15 -22.20
C ALA A 155 -1.59 16.78 -20.76
N ILE A 156 -1.04 15.66 -20.22
CA ILE A 156 -1.24 15.25 -18.84
C ILE A 156 -0.61 16.26 -17.87
N ILE A 157 0.60 16.72 -18.13
CA ILE A 157 1.29 17.71 -17.28
C ILE A 157 0.50 19.02 -17.25
N LEU A 158 0.02 19.50 -18.42
CA LEU A 158 -0.82 20.69 -18.51
C LEU A 158 -2.15 20.49 -17.78
N TYR A 159 -2.76 19.34 -17.92
CA TYR A 159 -3.98 18.98 -17.19
C TYR A 159 -3.78 19.05 -15.66
N VAL A 160 -2.73 18.42 -15.15
CA VAL A 160 -2.40 18.47 -13.71
C VAL A 160 -2.16 19.92 -13.26
N ARG A 161 -1.42 20.71 -14.06
CA ARG A 161 -1.16 22.10 -13.76
C ARG A 161 -2.44 22.93 -13.70
N ASP A 162 -3.24 22.88 -14.77
CA ASP A 162 -4.32 23.82 -15.02
C ASP A 162 -5.65 23.42 -14.36
N GLN A 163 -5.85 22.11 -14.12
CA GLN A 163 -7.09 21.61 -13.53
C GLN A 163 -6.94 21.16 -12.07
N ILE A 164 -5.71 20.89 -11.61
CA ILE A 164 -5.48 20.41 -10.25
C ILE A 164 -4.73 21.46 -9.42
N VAL A 165 -3.52 21.85 -9.86
CA VAL A 165 -2.64 22.62 -8.99
C VAL A 165 -3.05 24.09 -8.93
N LEU A 166 -3.05 24.80 -10.06
CA LEU A 166 -3.31 26.24 -10.08
C LEU A 166 -4.68 26.64 -9.52
N PRO A 167 -5.80 25.92 -9.79
CA PRO A 167 -7.10 26.29 -9.22
C PRO A 167 -7.15 26.20 -7.71
N ASN A 168 -6.36 25.29 -7.11
CA ASN A 168 -6.39 25.05 -5.67
C ASN A 168 -5.33 25.80 -4.88
N THR A 169 -4.18 26.11 -5.50
CA THR A 169 -3.02 26.71 -4.79
C THR A 169 -2.66 28.11 -5.28
N GLY A 170 -3.34 28.60 -6.33
CA GLY A 170 -3.04 29.87 -6.95
C GLY A 170 -1.63 29.94 -7.56
N ASP A 171 -1.10 31.16 -7.72
CA ASP A 171 0.24 31.36 -8.31
C ASP A 171 1.39 30.81 -7.47
N ASP A 172 1.23 30.69 -6.16
CA ASP A 172 2.25 30.10 -5.29
C ASP A 172 2.42 28.59 -5.54
N GLY A 173 1.37 27.92 -6.04
CA GLY A 173 1.43 26.53 -6.47
C GLY A 173 2.42 26.24 -7.60
N ARG A 174 2.82 27.27 -8.36
CA ARG A 174 3.85 27.12 -9.41
C ARG A 174 5.19 26.65 -8.85
N LYS A 175 5.54 27.07 -7.63
CA LYS A 175 6.78 26.64 -6.96
C LYS A 175 6.72 25.17 -6.52
N LEU A 176 5.52 24.70 -6.18
CA LEU A 176 5.26 23.33 -5.73
C LEU A 176 4.92 22.36 -6.88
N MET A 177 4.80 22.88 -8.11
CA MET A 177 4.45 22.09 -9.30
C MET A 177 5.29 20.82 -9.46
N PRO A 178 6.63 20.84 -9.31
CA PRO A 178 7.44 19.62 -9.44
C PRO A 178 7.02 18.55 -8.43
N VAL A 179 6.65 18.93 -7.21
CA VAL A 179 6.24 17.99 -6.16
C VAL A 179 4.89 17.33 -6.51
N PHE A 180 3.90 18.10 -6.94
CA PHE A 180 2.59 17.58 -7.35
C PHE A 180 2.70 16.67 -8.57
N LEU A 181 3.52 17.03 -9.56
CA LEU A 181 3.77 16.19 -10.73
C LEU A 181 4.49 14.90 -10.32
N THR A 182 5.41 14.97 -9.36
CA THR A 182 6.08 13.78 -8.82
C THR A 182 5.07 12.84 -8.16
N PHE A 183 4.18 13.34 -7.30
CA PHE A 183 3.12 12.52 -6.71
C PHE A 183 2.24 11.88 -7.77
N PHE A 184 1.75 12.67 -8.72
CA PHE A 184 0.86 12.18 -9.76
C PHE A 184 1.51 11.05 -10.58
N PHE A 185 2.68 11.31 -11.15
CA PHE A 185 3.32 10.33 -12.02
C PHE A 185 3.88 9.13 -11.26
N PHE A 186 4.40 9.34 -10.05
CA PHE A 186 4.93 8.25 -9.24
C PHE A 186 3.82 7.26 -8.84
N ILE A 187 2.70 7.76 -8.33
CA ILE A 187 1.54 6.93 -7.98
C ILE A 187 0.98 6.25 -9.22
N LEU A 188 0.83 6.98 -10.33
CA LEU A 188 0.33 6.42 -11.58
C LEU A 188 1.21 5.28 -12.08
N VAL A 189 2.53 5.48 -12.13
CA VAL A 189 3.47 4.47 -12.62
C VAL A 189 3.51 3.26 -11.68
N MET A 190 3.50 3.47 -10.36
CA MET A 190 3.45 2.37 -9.39
C MET A 190 2.19 1.53 -9.53
N ASN A 191 1.02 2.17 -9.70
CA ASN A 191 -0.25 1.47 -9.91
C ASN A 191 -0.25 0.72 -11.24
N LEU A 192 0.27 1.31 -12.31
CA LEU A 192 0.38 0.65 -13.62
C LEU A 192 1.35 -0.54 -13.59
N LEU A 193 2.47 -0.44 -12.86
CA LEU A 193 3.38 -1.57 -12.69
C LEU A 193 2.73 -2.72 -11.90
N GLY A 194 1.86 -2.41 -10.94
CA GLY A 194 1.08 -3.41 -10.22
C GLY A 194 0.08 -4.18 -11.08
N LEU A 195 -0.39 -3.60 -12.20
CA LEU A 195 -1.27 -4.27 -13.17
C LEU A 195 -0.52 -5.23 -14.11
N VAL A 196 0.80 -5.10 -14.21
CA VAL A 196 1.59 -5.98 -15.07
C VAL A 196 1.68 -7.37 -14.40
N PRO A 197 1.44 -8.47 -15.13
CA PRO A 197 1.66 -9.81 -14.60
C PRO A 197 3.08 -9.94 -14.03
N TYR A 198 3.21 -10.52 -12.85
CA TYR A 198 4.46 -10.60 -12.05
C TYR A 198 4.95 -9.24 -11.49
N GLY A 199 4.25 -8.13 -11.73
CA GLY A 199 4.51 -6.86 -11.06
C GLY A 199 3.94 -6.90 -9.64
N HIS A 200 4.75 -6.50 -8.66
CA HIS A 200 4.24 -6.26 -7.31
C HIS A 200 3.78 -4.82 -7.20
N SER A 201 2.52 -4.66 -6.81
CA SER A 201 2.01 -3.32 -6.53
C SER A 201 2.56 -2.81 -5.20
N ALA A 202 3.55 -1.95 -5.27
CA ALA A 202 4.08 -1.32 -4.07
C ALA A 202 3.01 -0.50 -3.31
N THR A 203 2.00 0.02 -4.02
CA THR A 203 0.86 0.73 -3.41
C THR A 203 -0.16 -0.19 -2.72
N GLY A 204 -0.07 -1.52 -2.92
CA GLY A 204 -0.78 -2.52 -2.13
C GLY A 204 -0.20 -2.75 -0.73
N SER A 205 0.94 -2.13 -0.39
CA SER A 205 1.52 -2.16 0.95
C SER A 205 1.13 -0.92 1.76
N LEU A 206 0.63 -1.15 2.98
CA LEU A 206 0.28 -0.06 3.90
C LEU A 206 1.50 0.80 4.25
N ASN A 207 2.69 0.20 4.38
CA ASN A 207 3.92 0.91 4.72
C ASN A 207 4.31 1.93 3.63
N VAL A 208 4.19 1.55 2.36
CA VAL A 208 4.50 2.43 1.21
C VAL A 208 3.48 3.57 1.11
N THR A 209 2.20 3.25 1.24
CA THR A 209 1.13 4.25 1.15
C THR A 209 1.14 5.20 2.34
N ALA A 210 1.49 4.71 3.54
CA ALA A 210 1.71 5.55 4.71
C ALA A 210 2.91 6.48 4.52
N GLY A 211 4.02 5.99 3.96
CA GLY A 211 5.17 6.80 3.61
C GLY A 211 4.82 7.95 2.66
N LEU A 212 4.08 7.66 1.58
CA LEU A 212 3.61 8.69 0.64
C LEU A 212 2.69 9.71 1.31
N ALA A 213 1.77 9.25 2.17
CA ALA A 213 0.86 10.13 2.89
C ALA A 213 1.59 11.03 3.90
N ILE A 214 2.62 10.52 4.58
CA ILE A 214 3.48 11.29 5.48
C ILE A 214 4.26 12.35 4.70
N ILE A 215 4.83 12.01 3.55
CA ILE A 215 5.53 12.99 2.69
C ILE A 215 4.55 14.08 2.23
N ALA A 216 3.34 13.71 1.77
CA ALA A 216 2.31 14.67 1.40
C ALA A 216 1.93 15.58 2.58
N PHE A 217 1.80 15.03 3.77
CA PHE A 217 1.56 15.80 4.99
C PHE A 217 2.64 16.86 5.24
N PHE A 218 3.92 16.47 5.17
CA PHE A 218 5.02 17.42 5.34
C PHE A 218 5.02 18.48 4.24
N VAL A 219 4.74 18.13 2.99
CA VAL A 219 4.62 19.10 1.89
C VAL A 219 3.54 20.14 2.19
N ILE A 220 2.36 19.71 2.66
CA ILE A 220 1.26 20.60 3.03
C ILE A 220 1.68 21.55 4.16
N GLN A 221 2.29 21.02 5.23
CA GLN A 221 2.70 21.84 6.39
C GLN A 221 3.82 22.82 6.03
N ILE A 222 4.84 22.35 5.31
CA ILE A 222 5.96 23.20 4.88
C ILE A 222 5.48 24.32 3.96
N ALA A 223 4.59 24.02 3.00
CA ALA A 223 4.01 25.03 2.11
C ALA A 223 3.24 26.11 2.89
N ALA A 224 2.43 25.71 3.87
CA ALA A 224 1.68 26.63 4.74
C ALA A 224 2.63 27.53 5.56
N ILE A 225 3.68 26.94 6.15
CA ILE A 225 4.67 27.69 6.95
C ILE A 225 5.51 28.64 6.06
N MET A 226 5.90 28.19 4.87
CA MET A 226 6.69 29.02 3.95
C MET A 226 5.93 30.25 3.44
N LYS A 227 4.61 30.14 3.26
CA LYS A 227 3.78 31.26 2.80
C LYS A 227 3.39 32.19 3.93
N ASN A 228 2.84 31.66 5.01
CA ASN A 228 2.21 32.46 6.08
C ASN A 228 3.16 32.72 7.27
N GLY A 229 4.29 31.99 7.34
CA GLY A 229 5.19 32.01 8.49
C GLY A 229 4.71 31.10 9.63
N PHE A 230 5.66 30.74 10.51
CA PHE A 230 5.41 29.81 11.61
C PHE A 230 4.38 30.35 12.63
N GLY A 231 4.41 31.65 12.91
CA GLY A 231 3.47 32.26 13.85
C GLY A 231 2.02 32.26 13.36
N ALA A 232 1.80 32.53 12.08
CA ALA A 232 0.47 32.45 11.47
C ALA A 232 -0.05 31.01 11.38
N TRP A 233 0.83 30.06 11.05
CA TRP A 233 0.51 28.63 11.08
C TRP A 233 0.08 28.17 12.48
N LEU A 234 0.79 28.59 13.55
CA LEU A 234 0.43 28.26 14.91
C LEU A 234 -0.92 28.90 15.31
N ARG A 235 -1.18 30.12 14.85
CA ARG A 235 -2.48 30.79 15.06
C ARG A 235 -3.62 30.05 14.31
N HIS A 236 -3.33 29.52 13.13
CA HIS A 236 -4.30 28.69 12.40
C HIS A 236 -4.68 27.44 13.20
N LEU A 237 -3.73 26.83 13.93
CA LEU A 237 -3.97 25.69 14.78
C LEU A 237 -4.93 25.99 15.94
N THR A 238 -5.01 27.25 16.37
CA THR A 238 -5.97 27.71 17.39
C THR A 238 -7.32 28.10 16.81
N GLY A 239 -7.51 28.08 15.48
CA GLY A 239 -8.75 28.41 14.79
C GLY A 239 -9.23 29.86 14.97
N GLY A 240 -8.36 30.77 15.43
CA GLY A 240 -8.73 32.17 15.67
C GLY A 240 -9.74 32.38 16.81
N VAL A 241 -10.03 31.36 17.61
CA VAL A 241 -11.01 31.41 18.71
C VAL A 241 -10.40 31.99 20.00
N PRO A 242 -11.25 32.51 20.92
CA PRO A 242 -10.82 32.96 22.25
C PRO A 242 -10.10 31.88 23.03
N VAL A 243 -9.13 32.29 23.86
CA VAL A 243 -8.21 31.40 24.60
C VAL A 243 -8.92 30.30 25.42
N TRP A 244 -10.14 30.60 25.94
CA TRP A 244 -10.90 29.64 26.72
C TRP A 244 -11.42 28.42 25.92
N LEU A 245 -11.51 28.52 24.58
CA LEU A 245 -11.88 27.42 23.67
C LEU A 245 -10.67 26.60 23.17
N TRP A 246 -9.44 27.04 23.40
CA TRP A 246 -8.23 26.34 22.96
C TRP A 246 -8.13 24.89 23.41
N PRO A 247 -8.51 24.52 24.64
CA PRO A 247 -8.44 23.13 25.08
C PRO A 247 -9.27 22.15 24.24
N ILE A 248 -10.29 22.64 23.55
CA ILE A 248 -11.17 21.87 22.67
C ILE A 248 -10.71 22.00 21.21
N MET A 249 -10.39 23.22 20.76
CA MET A 249 -10.04 23.48 19.35
C MET A 249 -8.71 22.84 18.95
N ILE A 250 -7.67 22.94 19.78
CA ILE A 250 -6.36 22.39 19.46
C ILE A 250 -6.38 20.88 19.21
N PRO A 251 -6.99 20.04 20.09
CA PRO A 251 -7.12 18.61 19.81
C PRO A 251 -7.92 18.31 18.53
N VAL A 252 -8.99 19.04 18.26
CA VAL A 252 -9.81 18.86 17.04
C VAL A 252 -9.02 19.17 15.79
N GLU A 253 -8.28 20.30 15.78
CA GLU A 253 -7.46 20.70 14.64
C GLU A 253 -6.30 19.71 14.42
N ILE A 254 -5.63 19.26 15.50
CA ILE A 254 -4.60 18.22 15.42
C ILE A 254 -5.18 16.92 14.82
N LEU A 255 -6.34 16.47 15.29
CA LEU A 255 -7.00 15.31 14.70
C LEU A 255 -7.31 15.53 13.22
N GLY A 256 -7.79 16.71 12.84
CA GLY A 256 -8.02 17.10 11.45
C GLY A 256 -6.75 17.02 10.59
N LEU A 257 -5.61 17.45 11.12
CA LEU A 257 -4.32 17.36 10.44
C LEU A 257 -3.92 15.92 10.16
N PHE A 258 -4.12 14.99 11.10
CA PHE A 258 -3.78 13.57 10.92
C PHE A 258 -4.79 12.80 10.08
N THR A 259 -6.07 13.16 10.13
CA THR A 259 -7.13 12.49 9.36
C THR A 259 -6.90 12.62 7.85
N LYS A 260 -6.39 13.77 7.38
CA LYS A 260 -6.13 14.02 5.96
C LYS A 260 -5.12 13.02 5.35
N PRO A 261 -3.88 12.88 5.87
CA PRO A 261 -2.92 11.90 5.34
C PRO A 261 -3.39 10.45 5.58
N PHE A 262 -4.07 10.19 6.68
CA PHE A 262 -4.63 8.87 6.95
C PHE A 262 -5.66 8.44 5.88
N ALA A 263 -6.58 9.33 5.53
CA ALA A 263 -7.55 9.08 4.47
C ALA A 263 -6.89 8.83 3.10
N LEU A 264 -5.81 9.57 2.78
CA LEU A 264 -5.02 9.35 1.56
C LEU A 264 -4.34 7.98 1.57
N CYS A 265 -3.71 7.60 2.69
CA CYS A 265 -3.05 6.33 2.88
C CYS A 265 -4.01 5.15 2.70
N VAL A 266 -5.13 5.14 3.45
CA VAL A 266 -6.11 4.05 3.43
C VAL A 266 -6.75 3.91 2.05
N ARG A 267 -7.07 5.01 1.38
CA ARG A 267 -7.66 4.97 0.04
C ARG A 267 -6.72 4.33 -0.98
N LEU A 268 -5.44 4.70 -0.96
CA LEU A 268 -4.45 4.16 -1.87
C LEU A 268 -4.24 2.66 -1.63
N PHE A 269 -4.06 2.27 -0.38
CA PHE A 269 -3.91 0.88 0.03
C PHE A 269 -5.16 0.03 -0.30
N ALA A 270 -6.35 0.48 0.12
CA ALA A 270 -7.57 -0.30 -0.01
C ALA A 270 -7.95 -0.57 -1.48
N ASN A 271 -7.84 0.44 -2.36
CA ASN A 271 -8.17 0.27 -3.77
C ASN A 271 -7.29 -0.79 -4.43
N MET A 272 -5.97 -0.74 -4.18
CA MET A 272 -5.02 -1.65 -4.82
C MET A 272 -5.11 -3.07 -4.26
N THR A 273 -5.24 -3.18 -2.93
CA THR A 273 -5.39 -4.49 -2.27
C THR A 273 -6.71 -5.17 -2.68
N ALA A 274 -7.81 -4.42 -2.72
CA ALA A 274 -9.11 -4.95 -3.13
C ALA A 274 -9.09 -5.48 -4.57
N GLY A 275 -8.49 -4.76 -5.52
CA GLY A 275 -8.35 -5.21 -6.89
C GLY A 275 -7.59 -6.53 -7.00
N HIS A 276 -6.44 -6.63 -6.37
CA HIS A 276 -5.64 -7.85 -6.37
C HIS A 276 -6.34 -9.04 -5.70
N VAL A 277 -7.03 -8.83 -4.58
CA VAL A 277 -7.80 -9.89 -3.90
C VAL A 277 -8.93 -10.41 -4.79
N ILE A 278 -9.64 -9.51 -5.50
CA ILE A 278 -10.70 -9.91 -6.43
C ILE A 278 -10.13 -10.72 -7.60
N LEU A 279 -9.02 -10.29 -8.21
CA LEU A 279 -8.39 -11.02 -9.30
C LEU A 279 -7.92 -12.42 -8.86
N LEU A 280 -7.28 -12.53 -7.69
CA LEU A 280 -6.85 -13.81 -7.14
C LEU A 280 -8.03 -14.73 -6.81
N SER A 281 -9.12 -14.18 -6.28
CA SER A 281 -10.35 -14.93 -6.00
C SER A 281 -10.97 -15.49 -7.29
N LEU A 282 -10.94 -14.72 -8.38
CA LEU A 282 -11.42 -15.16 -9.70
C LEU A 282 -10.52 -16.27 -10.28
N ILE A 283 -9.21 -16.12 -10.16
CA ILE A 283 -8.26 -17.18 -10.57
C ILE A 283 -8.50 -18.44 -9.74
N GLY A 284 -8.70 -18.32 -8.44
CA GLY A 284 -9.04 -19.44 -7.56
C GLY A 284 -10.30 -20.19 -7.99
N LEU A 285 -11.31 -19.49 -8.53
CA LEU A 285 -12.55 -20.10 -9.02
C LEU A 285 -12.33 -21.07 -10.20
N ILE A 286 -11.30 -20.84 -11.02
CA ILE A 286 -10.94 -21.72 -12.14
C ILE A 286 -10.55 -23.12 -11.64
N PHE A 287 -9.89 -23.21 -10.47
CA PHE A 287 -9.47 -24.47 -9.89
C PHE A 287 -10.63 -25.28 -9.31
N VAL A 288 -11.76 -24.64 -8.97
CA VAL A 288 -12.95 -25.31 -8.45
C VAL A 288 -13.69 -26.05 -9.57
N THR A 289 -13.88 -25.41 -10.72
CA THR A 289 -14.57 -26.05 -11.85
C THR A 289 -14.16 -25.41 -13.17
N THR A 290 -13.64 -26.23 -14.08
CA THR A 290 -13.22 -25.81 -15.43
C THR A 290 -14.35 -25.26 -16.28
N ALA A 291 -15.61 -25.58 -15.98
CA ALA A 291 -16.78 -25.05 -16.67
C ALA A 291 -16.91 -23.51 -16.54
N PHE A 292 -16.36 -22.91 -15.48
CA PHE A 292 -16.39 -21.47 -15.25
C PHE A 292 -15.28 -20.69 -15.97
N ILE A 293 -14.33 -21.34 -16.64
CA ILE A 293 -13.19 -20.68 -17.31
C ILE A 293 -13.62 -19.50 -18.19
N PRO A 294 -14.59 -19.62 -19.15
CA PRO A 294 -14.92 -18.49 -20.03
C PRO A 294 -15.55 -17.32 -19.28
N VAL A 295 -16.34 -17.59 -18.24
CA VAL A 295 -16.97 -16.56 -17.40
C VAL A 295 -15.91 -15.86 -16.56
N THR A 296 -15.00 -16.62 -15.95
CA THR A 296 -13.91 -16.09 -15.11
C THR A 296 -12.96 -15.22 -15.92
N ILE A 297 -12.57 -15.65 -17.13
CA ILE A 297 -11.71 -14.85 -18.02
C ILE A 297 -12.38 -13.52 -18.38
N GLY A 298 -13.68 -13.57 -18.78
CA GLY A 298 -14.44 -12.36 -19.12
C GLY A 298 -14.53 -11.40 -17.94
N PHE A 299 -14.77 -11.91 -16.74
CA PHE A 299 -14.87 -11.09 -15.52
C PHE A 299 -13.50 -10.56 -15.07
N ALA A 300 -12.44 -11.36 -15.16
CA ALA A 300 -11.08 -10.94 -14.87
C ALA A 300 -10.62 -9.82 -15.81
N LEU A 301 -10.93 -9.91 -17.11
CA LEU A 301 -10.64 -8.85 -18.06
C LEU A 301 -11.40 -7.55 -17.71
N PHE A 302 -12.68 -7.66 -17.36
CA PHE A 302 -13.48 -6.53 -16.92
C PHE A 302 -12.90 -5.86 -15.67
N ILE A 303 -12.53 -6.66 -14.65
CA ILE A 303 -11.90 -6.14 -13.43
C ILE A 303 -10.57 -5.47 -13.74
N ASN A 304 -9.75 -6.05 -14.64
CA ASN A 304 -8.46 -5.46 -15.02
C ASN A 304 -8.63 -4.08 -15.69
N ILE A 305 -9.67 -3.90 -16.51
CA ILE A 305 -10.01 -2.59 -17.09
C ILE A 305 -10.46 -1.60 -15.99
N LEU A 306 -11.27 -2.05 -15.04
CA LEU A 306 -11.66 -1.22 -13.89
C LEU A 306 -10.44 -0.82 -13.04
N GLU A 307 -9.53 -1.75 -12.80
CA GLU A 307 -8.31 -1.50 -12.02
C GLU A 307 -7.38 -0.50 -12.73
N LEU A 308 -7.29 -0.58 -14.06
CA LEU A 308 -6.60 0.41 -14.87
C LEU A 308 -7.23 1.81 -14.73
N LEU A 309 -8.57 1.90 -14.78
CA LEU A 309 -9.28 3.16 -14.56
C LEU A 309 -9.03 3.71 -13.16
N VAL A 310 -9.12 2.84 -12.15
CA VAL A 310 -8.85 3.20 -10.74
C VAL A 310 -7.40 3.68 -10.56
N ALA A 311 -6.42 3.10 -11.25
CA ALA A 311 -5.03 3.55 -11.21
C ALA A 311 -4.86 5.03 -11.59
N PHE A 312 -5.55 5.47 -12.65
CA PHE A 312 -5.56 6.88 -13.05
C PHE A 312 -6.32 7.77 -12.07
N ILE A 313 -7.52 7.35 -11.67
CA ILE A 313 -8.35 8.09 -10.71
C ILE A 313 -7.60 8.24 -9.38
N GLN A 314 -6.88 7.24 -8.94
CA GLN A 314 -6.14 7.25 -7.69
C GLN A 314 -5.01 8.29 -7.68
N ALA A 315 -4.21 8.34 -8.77
CA ALA A 315 -3.17 9.35 -8.94
C ALA A 315 -3.77 10.77 -8.95
N TYR A 316 -4.89 10.93 -9.67
CA TYR A 316 -5.64 12.18 -9.71
C TYR A 316 -6.13 12.62 -8.33
N ILE A 317 -6.86 11.75 -7.62
CA ILE A 317 -7.47 12.10 -6.32
C ILE A 317 -6.40 12.39 -5.27
N PHE A 318 -5.31 11.62 -5.24
CA PHE A 318 -4.22 11.86 -4.29
C PHE A 318 -3.61 13.25 -4.51
N THR A 319 -3.27 13.57 -5.76
CA THR A 319 -2.67 14.87 -6.11
C THR A 319 -3.64 16.02 -5.90
N MET A 320 -4.92 15.83 -6.26
CA MET A 320 -5.98 16.82 -6.07
C MET A 320 -6.20 17.16 -4.59
N LEU A 321 -6.34 16.14 -3.73
CA LEU A 321 -6.52 16.38 -2.29
C LEU A 321 -5.28 17.01 -1.66
N THR A 322 -4.08 16.60 -2.06
CA THR A 322 -2.84 17.23 -1.59
C THR A 322 -2.79 18.70 -2.02
N ALA A 323 -3.19 19.04 -3.26
CA ALA A 323 -3.25 20.42 -3.74
C ALA A 323 -4.30 21.23 -2.99
N VAL A 324 -5.51 20.71 -2.79
CA VAL A 324 -6.60 21.37 -2.03
C VAL A 324 -6.14 21.67 -0.61
N PHE A 325 -5.59 20.67 0.10
CA PHE A 325 -5.13 20.89 1.47
C PHE A 325 -3.94 21.84 1.57
N THR A 326 -3.07 21.83 0.56
CA THR A 326 -1.98 22.81 0.46
C THR A 326 -2.55 24.22 0.27
N GLY A 327 -3.52 24.38 -0.61
CA GLY A 327 -4.18 25.68 -0.86
C GLY A 327 -4.88 26.21 0.39
N ILE A 328 -5.64 25.37 1.08
CA ILE A 328 -6.30 25.73 2.35
C ILE A 328 -5.25 26.15 3.40
N GLY A 329 -4.15 25.41 3.52
CA GLY A 329 -3.08 25.75 4.46
C GLY A 329 -2.32 27.03 4.10
N MET A 330 -2.29 27.39 2.83
CA MET A 330 -1.66 28.65 2.34
C MET A 330 -2.61 29.85 2.32
N ALA A 331 -3.94 29.67 2.41
CA ALA A 331 -4.89 30.75 2.47
C ALA A 331 -4.65 31.61 3.73
N SER A 332 -4.48 32.91 3.56
CA SER A 332 -4.35 33.82 4.67
C SER A 332 -5.73 34.20 5.21
N HIS A 333 -5.84 34.43 6.53
CA HIS A 333 -7.09 34.88 7.16
C HIS A 333 -7.59 36.25 6.64
N ASP A 334 -6.73 37.03 6.02
CA ASP A 334 -7.07 38.37 5.51
C ASP A 334 -7.99 38.32 4.29
N ASP A 335 -8.02 37.21 3.54
CA ASP A 335 -8.90 37.05 2.37
C ASP A 335 -10.39 36.79 2.73
N HIS A 336 -10.69 36.46 3.98
CA HIS A 336 -12.06 36.22 4.44
C HIS A 336 -12.77 37.50 4.97
N GLU A 337 -12.03 38.55 5.35
CA GLU A 337 -12.64 39.82 5.80
C GLU A 337 -13.08 40.72 4.64
N HIS A 338 -12.48 40.63 3.45
CA HIS A 338 -12.85 41.47 2.31
C HIS A 338 -13.97 40.90 1.44
N GLY A 339 -14.28 39.62 1.52
CA GLY A 339 -15.41 38.99 0.78
C GLY A 339 -16.80 39.26 1.37
N GLY A 340 -16.86 39.74 2.62
CA GLY A 340 -18.14 39.99 3.31
C GLY A 340 -18.72 41.41 3.13
N THR A 341 -17.94 42.37 2.63
CA THR A 341 -18.37 43.78 2.56
C THR A 341 -18.84 44.23 1.18
N GLU A 342 -18.58 43.49 0.12
CA GLU A 342 -19.06 43.86 -1.23
C GLU A 342 -20.52 43.54 -1.52
N HIS A 343 -21.15 42.62 -0.75
CA HIS A 343 -22.58 42.32 -0.92
C HIS A 343 -23.53 43.19 -0.08
N ALA A 344 -23.02 44.07 0.81
CA ALA A 344 -23.86 44.95 1.64
C ALA A 344 -24.06 46.36 1.06
N ALA A 345 -23.42 46.71 -0.07
CA ALA A 345 -23.52 48.05 -0.67
C ALA A 345 -24.39 48.14 -1.95
N ALA A 346 -25.14 47.07 -2.27
CA ALA A 346 -25.98 47.01 -3.49
C ALA A 346 -27.46 46.78 -3.17
N HIS A 347 -28.00 47.46 -2.12
CA HIS A 347 -29.44 47.57 -1.92
C HIS A 347 -29.80 48.98 -1.47
#